data_d096dce455bd283142b6a6bbc06fa784
#
_entry.id   d096dce455bd283142b6a6bbc06fa784
#
_cell.length_a   1.000
_cell.length_b   1.000
_cell.length_c   1.000
_cell.angle_alpha   90.00
_cell.angle_beta   90.00
_cell.angle_gamma   90.00
#
_symmetry.space_group_name_H-M   'P 1'
#
loop_
_entity.id
_entity.type
_entity.pdbx_description
1 polymer ?
#
loop_
_entity_poly.entity_id
_entity_poly.type
_entity_poly.pdbx_seq_one_letter_code
_entity_poly.pdbx_strand_id
1 'polypeptide(L)'
;TFTVRAYTDNQNSWKTGNGGKGEPCYYAEKNIVMEYDSRHKLSMEVPMLNYAVSLKLPELFHELFSSYTFTLNSGEREVTINDEEEAYFDIADEGFSYALSTINTDGVSHGHSAINFTDVESGKLYLLKYSYDSDATSGGIDIEISDDMGTDDTIVDL
;
A
#
# COMPACT_ATOMS: atom_id res chain seq x y z
N THR A 1 35.90 -5.26 8.09
CA THR A 1 34.53 -4.71 7.98
C THR A 1 33.74 -5.57 7.02
N PHE A 2 32.52 -5.93 7.39
CA PHE A 2 31.59 -6.70 6.59
C PHE A 2 30.32 -5.90 6.40
N THR A 3 29.69 -6.03 5.22
CA THR A 3 28.38 -5.49 4.96
C THR A 3 27.35 -6.62 5.02
N VAL A 4 26.39 -6.51 5.92
CA VAL A 4 25.24 -7.42 6.01
C VAL A 4 24.05 -6.75 5.35
N ARG A 5 23.35 -7.50 4.49
CA ARG A 5 22.15 -7.05 3.79
C ARG A 5 20.99 -7.97 4.08
N ALA A 6 19.83 -7.37 4.33
CA ALA A 6 18.55 -8.05 4.44
C ALA A 6 17.56 -7.44 3.44
N TYR A 7 16.93 -8.26 2.63
CA TYR A 7 16.02 -7.77 1.59
C TYR A 7 15.08 -8.88 1.10
N THR A 8 13.98 -8.47 0.50
CA THR A 8 13.09 -9.37 -0.23
C THR A 8 13.63 -9.65 -1.63
N ASP A 9 13.42 -10.84 -2.16
CA ASP A 9 13.92 -11.25 -3.49
C ASP A 9 13.28 -10.48 -4.65
N ASN A 10 12.20 -9.76 -4.39
CA ASN A 10 11.40 -9.07 -5.40
C ASN A 10 11.84 -7.64 -5.72
N GLN A 11 13.07 -7.23 -5.38
CA GLN A 11 13.56 -5.84 -5.55
C GLN A 11 13.30 -5.26 -6.95
N ASN A 12 13.40 -6.09 -8.00
CA ASN A 12 13.23 -5.68 -9.39
C ASN A 12 11.87 -6.10 -9.99
N SER A 13 11.05 -6.85 -9.24
CA SER A 13 9.81 -7.46 -9.77
C SER A 13 8.57 -7.19 -8.93
N TRP A 14 8.68 -6.48 -7.82
CA TRP A 14 7.57 -6.24 -6.90
C TRP A 14 6.36 -5.56 -7.57
N LYS A 15 6.59 -4.72 -8.59
CA LYS A 15 5.50 -4.01 -9.31
C LYS A 15 4.58 -4.95 -10.09
N THR A 16 5.11 -6.08 -10.54
CA THR A 16 4.35 -7.06 -11.32
C THR A 16 3.78 -8.21 -10.49
N GLY A 17 4.16 -8.29 -9.22
CA GLY A 17 3.64 -9.28 -8.29
C GLY A 17 2.16 -9.09 -7.99
N ASN A 18 1.53 -10.14 -7.45
CA ASN A 18 0.12 -10.14 -7.05
C ASN A 18 -0.83 -9.66 -8.16
N GLY A 19 -0.67 -10.18 -9.37
CA GLY A 19 -1.52 -9.81 -10.51
C GLY A 19 -1.36 -8.36 -10.99
N GLY A 20 -0.20 -7.75 -10.77
CA GLY A 20 0.09 -6.37 -11.11
C GLY A 20 -0.26 -5.34 -10.04
N LYS A 21 -0.82 -5.76 -8.91
CA LYS A 21 -1.09 -4.88 -7.76
C LYS A 21 0.18 -4.53 -7.00
N GLY A 22 1.23 -5.32 -7.17
CA GLY A 22 2.51 -5.17 -6.50
C GLY A 22 2.58 -5.91 -5.17
N GLU A 23 3.76 -5.91 -4.61
CA GLU A 23 4.10 -6.60 -3.36
C GLU A 23 4.95 -5.69 -2.47
N PRO A 24 4.98 -5.92 -1.14
CA PRO A 24 5.88 -5.19 -0.27
C PRO A 24 7.34 -5.50 -0.63
N CYS A 25 8.17 -4.48 -0.59
CA CYS A 25 9.58 -4.54 -0.93
C CYS A 25 10.40 -4.00 0.23
N TYR A 26 11.26 -4.84 0.82
CA TYR A 26 12.05 -4.50 2.00
C TYR A 26 13.54 -4.51 1.68
N TYR A 27 14.28 -3.58 2.28
CA TYR A 27 15.74 -3.56 2.18
C TYR A 27 16.37 -2.86 3.37
N ALA A 28 17.45 -3.43 3.85
CA ALA A 28 18.37 -2.79 4.79
C ALA A 28 19.79 -3.30 4.58
N GLU A 29 20.76 -2.45 4.89
CA GLU A 29 22.15 -2.87 5.00
C GLU A 29 22.82 -2.26 6.23
N LYS A 30 23.77 -2.98 6.80
CA LYS A 30 24.55 -2.55 7.95
C LYS A 30 26.00 -3.00 7.82
N ASN A 31 26.91 -2.07 8.06
CA ASN A 31 28.32 -2.37 8.15
C ASN A 31 28.70 -2.77 9.59
N ILE A 32 29.38 -3.88 9.74
CA ILE A 32 29.87 -4.39 11.02
C ILE A 32 31.38 -4.61 10.97
N VAL A 33 32.04 -4.37 12.11
CA VAL A 33 33.44 -4.73 12.32
C VAL A 33 33.44 -5.94 13.21
N MET A 34 34.00 -7.05 12.72
CA MET A 34 34.21 -8.28 13.50
C MET A 34 35.65 -8.38 13.92
N GLU A 35 35.85 -8.68 15.17
CA GLU A 35 37.18 -9.04 15.72
C GLU A 35 37.39 -10.55 15.65
N TYR A 36 38.66 -10.96 15.61
CA TYR A 36 39.01 -12.37 15.55
C TYR A 36 38.47 -13.10 16.80
N ASP A 37 37.87 -14.27 16.57
CA ASP A 37 37.33 -15.15 17.61
C ASP A 37 36.19 -14.53 18.47
N SER A 38 35.45 -13.59 17.91
CA SER A 38 34.28 -13.01 18.57
C SER A 38 32.95 -13.47 17.94
N ARG A 39 31.93 -13.62 18.77
CA ARG A 39 30.55 -13.85 18.32
C ARG A 39 29.75 -12.56 18.44
N HIS A 40 29.10 -12.20 17.37
CA HIS A 40 28.25 -11.02 17.34
C HIS A 40 26.79 -11.40 17.07
N LYS A 41 25.87 -10.84 17.84
CA LYS A 41 24.46 -10.86 17.56
C LYS A 41 24.09 -9.55 16.88
N LEU A 42 23.57 -9.63 15.65
CA LEU A 42 23.13 -8.48 14.89
C LEU A 42 21.61 -8.44 14.84
N SER A 43 21.05 -7.33 15.28
CA SER A 43 19.65 -6.99 15.04
C SER A 43 19.59 -5.89 14.00
N MET A 44 18.70 -6.07 13.00
CA MET A 44 18.46 -5.11 11.94
C MET A 44 16.96 -4.90 11.78
N GLU A 45 16.56 -3.63 11.70
CA GLU A 45 15.25 -3.28 11.18
C GLU A 45 15.34 -3.22 9.66
N VAL A 46 14.38 -3.85 8.98
CA VAL A 46 14.33 -3.91 7.52
C VAL A 46 13.09 -3.16 7.06
N PRO A 47 13.19 -1.87 6.74
CA PRO A 47 12.05 -1.06 6.36
C PRO A 47 11.50 -1.45 5.00
N MET A 48 10.19 -1.28 4.83
CA MET A 48 9.54 -1.34 3.53
C MET A 48 9.91 -0.09 2.73
N LEU A 49 10.34 -0.27 1.48
CA LEU A 49 10.79 0.81 0.61
C LEU A 49 9.66 1.50 -0.16
N ASN A 50 8.61 0.76 -0.47
CA ASN A 50 7.41 1.23 -1.13
C ASN A 50 6.32 1.56 -0.10
N TYR A 51 5.15 1.94 -0.57
CA TYR A 51 3.96 2.14 0.27
C TYR A 51 2.78 1.37 -0.31
N ALA A 52 1.74 1.18 0.50
CA ALA A 52 0.53 0.49 0.12
C ALA A 52 -0.69 1.42 0.16
N VAL A 53 -1.65 1.16 -0.69
CA VAL A 53 -2.98 1.78 -0.70
C VAL A 53 -4.02 0.68 -0.64
N SER A 54 -5.00 0.82 0.24
CA SER A 54 -6.09 -0.13 0.42
C SER A 54 -7.43 0.58 0.39
N LEU A 55 -8.48 -0.16 0.05
CA LEU A 55 -9.86 0.33 0.00
C LEU A 55 -10.69 -0.34 1.08
N LYS A 56 -11.52 0.43 1.77
CA LYS A 56 -12.56 -0.06 2.68
C LYS A 56 -13.90 0.56 2.32
N LEU A 57 -14.83 -0.28 1.93
CA LEU A 57 -16.21 0.09 1.64
C LEU A 57 -17.10 -0.24 2.84
N PRO A 58 -18.10 0.60 3.16
CA PRO A 58 -19.06 0.30 4.22
C PRO A 58 -20.02 -0.83 3.80
N GLU A 59 -20.58 -1.56 4.77
CA GLU A 59 -21.55 -2.63 4.48
C GLU A 59 -22.73 -2.16 3.65
N LEU A 60 -23.24 -0.95 3.93
CA LEU A 60 -24.33 -0.33 3.19
C LEU A 60 -24.03 -0.14 1.70
N PHE A 61 -22.76 -0.04 1.33
CA PHE A 61 -22.33 0.14 -0.06
C PHE A 61 -22.86 -0.98 -0.97
N HIS A 62 -22.73 -2.23 -0.52
CA HIS A 62 -23.14 -3.40 -1.29
C HIS A 62 -24.68 -3.53 -1.43
N GLU A 63 -25.44 -2.85 -0.58
CA GLU A 63 -26.90 -2.75 -0.68
C GLU A 63 -27.34 -1.67 -1.68
N LEU A 64 -26.55 -0.61 -1.82
CA LEU A 64 -26.89 0.56 -2.65
C LEU A 64 -26.39 0.43 -4.10
N PHE A 65 -25.30 -0.29 -4.31
CA PHE A 65 -24.61 -0.39 -5.59
C PHE A 65 -24.51 -1.83 -6.05
N SER A 66 -24.86 -2.07 -7.32
CA SER A 66 -24.77 -3.39 -7.94
C SER A 66 -23.35 -3.72 -8.39
N SER A 67 -22.57 -2.69 -8.73
CA SER A 67 -21.16 -2.86 -9.10
C SER A 67 -20.37 -1.57 -8.86
N TYR A 68 -19.06 -1.72 -8.82
CA TYR A 68 -18.13 -0.60 -8.69
C TYR A 68 -16.79 -0.92 -9.37
N THR A 69 -16.05 0.12 -9.67
CA THR A 69 -14.65 0.05 -10.10
C THR A 69 -13.86 1.09 -9.33
N PHE A 70 -12.85 0.66 -8.60
CA PHE A 70 -11.94 1.54 -7.88
C PHE A 70 -10.57 1.47 -8.51
N THR A 71 -10.12 2.62 -9.03
CA THR A 71 -8.88 2.73 -9.80
C THR A 71 -7.88 3.62 -9.07
N LEU A 72 -6.66 3.13 -8.97
CA LEU A 72 -5.50 3.82 -8.44
C LEU A 72 -4.50 4.08 -9.57
N ASN A 73 -3.97 5.29 -9.62
CA ASN A 73 -2.90 5.67 -10.55
C ASN A 73 -1.72 6.24 -9.78
N SER A 74 -0.53 5.79 -10.09
CA SER A 74 0.72 6.33 -9.56
C SER A 74 1.83 6.18 -10.59
N GLY A 75 2.44 7.29 -10.99
CA GLY A 75 3.36 7.31 -12.12
C GLY A 75 2.66 6.82 -13.39
N GLU A 76 3.25 5.84 -14.06
CA GLU A 76 2.68 5.21 -15.25
C GLU A 76 1.79 3.99 -14.97
N ARG A 77 1.63 3.64 -13.69
CA ARG A 77 0.84 2.47 -13.29
C ARG A 77 -0.61 2.84 -13.01
N GLU A 78 -1.50 2.06 -13.60
CA GLU A 78 -2.92 2.04 -13.27
C GLU A 78 -3.27 0.67 -12.67
N VAL A 79 -3.88 0.66 -11.50
CA VAL A 79 -4.24 -0.55 -10.77
C VAL A 79 -5.67 -0.46 -10.30
N THR A 80 -6.46 -1.49 -10.55
CA THR A 80 -7.80 -1.65 -10.01
C THR A 80 -7.78 -2.60 -8.82
N ILE A 81 -8.36 -2.18 -7.70
CA ILE A 81 -8.51 -3.02 -6.51
C ILE A 81 -9.97 -3.11 -6.08
N ASN A 82 -10.29 -4.17 -5.37
CA ASN A 82 -11.58 -4.36 -4.73
C ASN A 82 -11.53 -4.00 -3.25
N ASP A 83 -12.70 -4.03 -2.59
CA ASP A 83 -12.80 -3.87 -1.16
C ASP A 83 -11.86 -4.82 -0.41
N GLU A 84 -11.15 -4.30 0.59
CA GLU A 84 -10.17 -5.02 1.41
C GLU A 84 -8.91 -5.53 0.66
N GLU A 85 -8.70 -5.12 -0.58
CA GLU A 85 -7.45 -5.39 -1.31
C GLU A 85 -6.44 -4.26 -1.14
N GLU A 86 -5.19 -4.57 -1.40
CA GLU A 86 -4.05 -3.65 -1.35
C GLU A 86 -3.31 -3.58 -2.67
N ALA A 87 -2.79 -2.41 -2.99
CA ALA A 87 -1.83 -2.21 -4.07
C ALA A 87 -0.60 -1.47 -3.56
N TYR A 88 0.56 -1.78 -4.12
CA TYR A 88 1.85 -1.22 -3.72
C TYR A 88 2.40 -0.31 -4.80
N PHE A 89 2.97 0.83 -4.37
CA PHE A 89 3.46 1.88 -5.26
C PHE A 89 4.84 2.38 -4.86
N ASP A 90 5.55 2.94 -5.84
CA ASP A 90 6.87 3.49 -5.67
C ASP A 90 6.79 4.88 -5.06
N ILE A 91 7.60 5.12 -4.03
CA ILE A 91 7.70 6.44 -3.40
C ILE A 91 8.25 7.51 -4.38
N ALA A 92 9.01 7.10 -5.39
CA ALA A 92 9.56 7.99 -6.39
C ALA A 92 8.50 8.62 -7.32
N ASP A 93 7.30 8.04 -7.40
CA ASP A 93 6.20 8.56 -8.22
C ASP A 93 5.40 9.69 -7.54
N GLU A 94 5.82 10.12 -6.36
CA GLU A 94 5.33 11.31 -5.63
C GLU A 94 3.83 11.30 -5.31
N GLY A 95 3.27 10.13 -5.08
CA GLY A 95 1.88 9.97 -4.65
C GLY A 95 1.03 9.16 -5.60
N PHE A 96 -0.27 9.21 -5.36
CA PHE A 96 -1.26 8.47 -6.14
C PHE A 96 -2.53 9.30 -6.35
N SER A 97 -3.31 8.91 -7.34
CA SER A 97 -4.68 9.37 -7.49
C SER A 97 -5.64 8.19 -7.39
N TYR A 98 -6.85 8.45 -6.96
CA TYR A 98 -7.90 7.45 -6.84
C TYR A 98 -9.23 7.95 -7.40
N ALA A 99 -10.00 7.03 -7.95
CA ALA A 99 -11.34 7.28 -8.46
C ALA A 99 -12.24 6.09 -8.21
N LEU A 100 -13.47 6.35 -7.79
CA LEU A 100 -14.51 5.35 -7.61
C LEU A 100 -15.63 5.61 -8.62
N SER A 101 -15.94 4.60 -9.42
CA SER A 101 -17.12 4.57 -10.30
C SER A 101 -18.06 3.49 -9.80
N THR A 102 -19.35 3.83 -9.74
CA THR A 102 -20.39 2.94 -9.22
C THR A 102 -21.55 2.82 -10.18
N ILE A 103 -22.25 1.70 -10.13
CA ILE A 103 -23.55 1.51 -10.73
C ILE A 103 -24.50 1.15 -9.61
N ASN A 104 -25.56 1.96 -9.42
CA ASN A 104 -26.53 1.68 -8.38
C ASN A 104 -27.49 0.54 -8.78
N THR A 105 -28.36 0.13 -7.86
CA THR A 105 -29.33 -0.94 -8.11
C THR A 105 -30.37 -0.63 -9.20
N ASP A 106 -30.55 0.63 -9.53
CA ASP A 106 -31.42 1.10 -10.63
C ASP A 106 -30.68 1.17 -11.98
N GLY A 107 -29.40 0.81 -12.02
CA GLY A 107 -28.57 0.81 -13.23
C GLY A 107 -27.97 2.16 -13.59
N VAL A 108 -28.05 3.16 -12.70
CA VAL A 108 -27.49 4.49 -12.93
C VAL A 108 -26.02 4.52 -12.51
N SER A 109 -25.18 5.00 -13.42
CA SER A 109 -23.75 5.17 -13.18
C SER A 109 -23.44 6.48 -12.48
N HIS A 110 -22.59 6.41 -11.47
CA HIS A 110 -22.02 7.56 -10.77
C HIS A 110 -20.50 7.40 -10.70
N GLY A 111 -19.79 8.51 -10.70
CA GLY A 111 -18.35 8.53 -10.52
C GLY A 111 -17.86 9.91 -10.14
N HIS A 112 -16.67 9.98 -9.60
CA HIS A 112 -15.99 11.25 -9.37
C HIS A 112 -14.69 11.29 -10.20
N SER A 113 -14.24 12.50 -10.47
CA SER A 113 -12.92 12.71 -11.07
C SER A 113 -11.84 12.19 -10.12
N ALA A 114 -10.70 11.80 -10.68
CA ALA A 114 -9.57 11.35 -9.89
C ALA A 114 -9.14 12.41 -8.87
N ILE A 115 -8.91 11.97 -7.65
CA ILE A 115 -8.46 12.81 -6.53
C ILE A 115 -7.01 12.45 -6.25
N ASN A 116 -6.15 13.47 -6.16
CA ASN A 116 -4.72 13.28 -5.93
C ASN A 116 -4.39 13.31 -4.44
N PHE A 117 -3.49 12.42 -4.03
CA PHE A 117 -2.85 12.40 -2.73
C PHE A 117 -1.34 12.33 -2.91
N THR A 118 -0.61 13.35 -2.43
CA THR A 118 0.83 13.51 -2.69
C THR A 118 1.71 13.40 -1.45
N ASP A 119 1.13 13.40 -0.26
CA ASP A 119 1.86 13.32 1.00
C ASP A 119 2.11 11.85 1.41
N VAL A 120 2.88 11.14 0.58
CA VAL A 120 3.19 9.72 0.78
C VAL A 120 4.58 9.52 1.36
N GLU A 121 4.69 8.52 2.23
CA GLU A 121 5.94 8.07 2.84
C GLU A 121 6.12 6.57 2.65
N SER A 122 7.37 6.13 2.53
CA SER A 122 7.68 4.70 2.49
C SER A 122 7.31 4.00 3.79
N GLY A 123 6.93 2.73 3.70
CA GLY A 123 6.56 1.92 4.86
C GLY A 123 5.18 2.20 5.43
N LYS A 124 4.35 2.97 4.76
CA LYS A 124 2.99 3.33 5.20
C LYS A 124 1.91 2.60 4.41
N LEU A 125 0.79 2.37 5.08
CA LEU A 125 -0.47 1.96 4.46
C LEU A 125 -1.45 3.14 4.49
N TYR A 126 -1.93 3.52 3.31
CA TYR A 126 -2.98 4.52 3.13
C TYR A 126 -4.30 3.80 2.90
N LEU A 127 -5.13 3.75 3.94
CA LEU A 127 -6.45 3.13 3.89
C LEU A 127 -7.51 4.16 3.53
N LEU A 128 -8.11 4.01 2.34
CA LEU A 128 -9.19 4.87 1.88
C LEU A 128 -10.51 4.28 2.33
N LYS A 129 -11.16 4.95 3.27
CA LYS A 129 -12.46 4.56 3.80
C LYS A 129 -13.56 5.43 3.21
N TYR A 130 -14.49 4.80 2.50
CA TYR A 130 -15.72 5.45 2.09
C TYR A 130 -16.77 5.33 3.18
N SER A 131 -17.54 6.40 3.37
CA SER A 131 -18.67 6.44 4.29
C SER A 131 -19.88 7.09 3.63
N TYR A 132 -21.05 6.66 4.04
CA TYR A 132 -22.32 7.28 3.66
C TYR A 132 -23.06 7.66 4.92
N ASP A 133 -23.87 8.75 4.82
CA ASP A 133 -24.80 9.10 5.88
C ASP A 133 -25.95 8.08 5.96
N SER A 134 -26.77 8.15 7.03
CA SER A 134 -27.85 7.22 7.25
C SER A 134 -28.94 7.26 6.17
N ASP A 135 -29.02 8.36 5.40
CA ASP A 135 -29.99 8.57 4.32
C ASP A 135 -29.41 8.18 2.95
N ALA A 136 -28.13 7.80 2.89
CA ALA A 136 -27.35 7.49 1.69
C ALA A 136 -27.40 8.61 0.62
N THR A 137 -27.62 9.86 1.04
CA THR A 137 -27.72 11.04 0.18
C THR A 137 -26.39 11.75 0.03
N SER A 138 -25.48 11.56 0.98
CA SER A 138 -24.12 12.08 0.93
C SER A 138 -23.12 11.02 1.38
N GLY A 139 -22.00 11.01 0.73
CA GLY A 139 -20.86 10.15 1.07
C GLY A 139 -19.62 10.99 1.30
N GLY A 140 -18.69 10.44 2.04
CA GLY A 140 -17.38 11.01 2.29
C GLY A 140 -16.29 9.98 2.11
N ILE A 141 -15.08 10.47 1.98
CA ILE A 141 -13.89 9.63 2.02
C ILE A 141 -12.97 10.12 3.12
N ASP A 142 -12.44 9.18 3.89
CA ASP A 142 -11.43 9.43 4.89
C ASP A 142 -10.19 8.59 4.57
N ILE A 143 -9.00 9.16 4.76
CA ILE A 143 -7.74 8.46 4.53
C ILE A 143 -7.07 8.25 5.89
N GLU A 144 -7.00 6.99 6.30
CA GLU A 144 -6.25 6.58 7.49
C GLU A 144 -4.84 6.14 7.10
N ILE A 145 -3.86 6.55 7.87
CA ILE A 145 -2.46 6.20 7.68
C ILE A 145 -2.07 5.22 8.79
N SER A 146 -1.54 4.07 8.40
CA SER A 146 -1.05 3.04 9.31
C SER A 146 0.44 2.82 9.13
N ASP A 147 1.14 2.67 10.25
CA ASP A 147 2.56 2.30 10.30
C ASP A 147 2.79 0.79 10.36
N ASP A 148 1.73 -0.02 10.38
CA ASP A 148 1.79 -1.47 10.62
C ASP A 148 2.57 -2.25 9.54
N MET A 149 2.92 -1.61 8.44
CA MET A 149 3.69 -2.23 7.36
C MET A 149 5.20 -1.90 7.41
N GLY A 150 5.65 -1.25 8.48
CA GLY A 150 6.90 -0.50 8.47
C GLY A 150 8.18 -1.30 8.55
N THR A 151 8.27 -2.38 9.29
CA THR A 151 9.55 -3.06 9.53
C THR A 151 9.39 -4.56 9.75
N ASP A 152 10.32 -5.31 9.22
CA ASP A 152 10.53 -6.71 9.58
C ASP A 152 11.81 -6.81 10.41
N ASP A 153 11.69 -7.29 11.66
CA ASP A 153 12.83 -7.44 12.56
C ASP A 153 13.56 -8.76 12.28
N THR A 154 14.74 -8.67 11.71
CA THR A 154 15.58 -9.84 11.47
C THR A 154 16.73 -9.89 12.48
N ILE A 155 16.84 -11.01 13.19
CA ILE A 155 17.94 -11.31 14.10
C ILE A 155 18.84 -12.35 13.41
N VAL A 156 20.11 -12.01 13.23
CA VAL A 156 21.11 -12.89 12.63
C VAL A 156 22.22 -13.17 13.66
N ASP A 157 22.44 -14.44 13.95
CA ASP A 157 23.59 -14.90 14.72
C ASP A 157 24.77 -15.09 13.75
N LEU A 158 25.82 -14.34 13.96
CA LEU A 158 27.04 -14.37 13.16
C LEU A 158 28.18 -15.12 13.86
#